data_de6c240b9884acbe551963ba581e7aed
#
_entry.id   de6c240b9884acbe551963ba581e7aed
#
_cell.length_a   1.000
_cell.length_b   1.000
_cell.length_c   1.000
_cell.angle_alpha   90.00
_cell.angle_beta   90.00
_cell.angle_gamma   90.00
#
_symmetry.space_group_name_H-M   'P 1'
#
loop_
_entity.id
_entity.type
_entity.pdbx_description
1 polymer ?
#
loop_
_entity_poly.entity_id
_entity_poly.type
_entity_poly.pdbx_seq_one_letter_code
_entity_poly.pdbx_strand_id
1 'polypeptide(L)'
;MVGGQMMDILAELRDKEVEYDQGALARLQRKKTGALFSACCEAGLILNGGTNEEYHRFTSYAKNIGLAFQMVDDILDVVGSEEEMGKKTQKDDSAGKATFAQLLGVDGARRQAEFLCGQAADYLRPFGEKAHMMRLLAKFVVARSN
;
A
#
# COMPACT_ATOMS: atom_id res chain seq x y z
N MET A 1 0.74 0.61 13.30
CA MET A 1 -0.56 1.24 12.99
C MET A 1 -0.76 2.56 13.75
N VAL A 2 -0.86 2.59 15.08
CA VAL A 2 -1.13 3.83 15.87
C VAL A 2 -0.16 4.97 15.54
N GLY A 3 1.15 4.72 15.53
CA GLY A 3 2.14 5.74 15.19
C GLY A 3 2.03 6.25 13.74
N GLY A 4 1.61 5.41 12.79
CA GLY A 4 1.33 5.83 11.42
C GLY A 4 0.09 6.71 11.32
N GLN A 5 -0.98 6.37 12.04
CA GLN A 5 -2.19 7.19 12.10
C GLN A 5 -1.92 8.55 12.78
N MET A 6 -1.11 8.57 13.84
CA MET A 6 -0.71 9.82 14.49
C MET A 6 0.10 10.72 13.53
N MET A 7 1.01 10.14 12.74
CA MET A 7 1.76 10.90 11.72
C MET A 7 0.83 11.49 10.65
N ASP A 8 -0.19 10.74 10.24
CA ASP A 8 -1.20 11.15 9.26
C ASP A 8 -1.99 12.36 9.80
N ILE A 9 -2.51 12.26 11.03
CA ILE A 9 -3.26 13.34 11.69
C ILE A 9 -2.37 14.59 11.89
N LEU A 10 -1.13 14.41 12.33
CA LEU A 10 -0.20 15.54 12.51
C LEU A 10 0.18 16.21 11.18
N ALA A 11 0.16 15.46 10.09
CA ALA A 11 0.36 16.01 8.75
C ALA A 11 -0.82 16.88 8.30
N GLU A 12 -2.05 16.46 8.60
CA GLU A 12 -3.27 17.24 8.32
C GLU A 12 -3.34 18.53 9.16
N LEU A 13 -2.85 18.49 10.41
CA LEU A 13 -2.86 19.64 11.33
C LEU A 13 -1.76 20.67 11.04
N ARG A 14 -0.67 20.29 10.37
CA ARG A 14 0.40 21.18 9.94
C ARG A 14 0.01 21.77 8.60
N ASP A 15 -0.52 23.00 8.62
CA ASP A 15 -0.86 23.77 7.42
C ASP A 15 0.14 23.54 6.27
N LYS A 16 -0.34 22.99 5.16
CA LYS A 16 0.16 22.92 3.77
C LYS A 16 1.68 23.00 3.45
N GLU A 17 2.58 23.11 4.44
CA GLU A 17 4.03 23.28 4.22
C GLU A 17 4.85 22.00 4.22
N VAL A 18 4.27 20.83 4.48
CA VAL A 18 5.01 19.57 4.44
C VAL A 18 4.87 18.96 3.05
N GLU A 19 5.77 19.29 2.15
CA GLU A 19 5.93 18.53 0.90
C GLU A 19 6.39 17.11 1.25
N TYR A 20 5.50 16.13 1.06
CA TYR A 20 5.86 14.73 1.15
C TYR A 20 6.60 14.32 -0.12
N ASP A 21 7.88 13.93 0.02
CA ASP A 21 8.53 13.13 -1.01
C ASP A 21 7.97 11.70 -1.02
N GLN A 22 8.21 10.98 -2.09
CA GLN A 22 7.77 9.58 -2.23
C GLN A 22 8.26 8.69 -1.08
N GLY A 23 9.47 8.94 -0.56
CA GLY A 23 10.06 8.18 0.55
C GLY A 23 9.36 8.45 1.88
N ALA A 24 9.01 9.71 2.15
CA ALA A 24 8.27 10.10 3.35
C ALA A 24 6.86 9.51 3.35
N LEU A 25 6.16 9.59 2.21
CA LEU A 25 4.85 8.99 2.04
C LEU A 25 4.90 7.46 2.20
N ALA A 26 5.88 6.80 1.60
CA ALA A 26 6.06 5.35 1.76
C ALA A 26 6.34 4.96 3.22
N ARG A 27 7.12 5.74 3.97
CA ARG A 27 7.35 5.52 5.41
C ARG A 27 6.07 5.66 6.24
N LEU A 28 5.28 6.68 5.95
CA LEU A 28 3.97 6.90 6.59
C LEU A 28 3.06 5.69 6.35
N GLN A 29 2.88 5.30 5.10
CA GLN A 29 1.97 4.22 4.70
C GLN A 29 2.43 2.85 5.22
N ARG A 30 3.73 2.59 5.29
CA ARG A 30 4.27 1.38 5.94
C ARG A 30 3.89 1.31 7.41
N LYS A 31 3.92 2.43 8.14
CA LYS A 31 3.55 2.47 9.56
C LYS A 31 2.04 2.42 9.77
N LYS A 32 1.26 3.05 8.89
CA LYS A 32 -0.19 3.14 9.00
C LYS A 32 -0.85 1.83 8.55
N THR A 33 -0.67 1.45 7.31
CA THR A 33 -1.32 0.30 6.66
C THR A 33 -0.42 -0.93 6.63
N GLY A 34 0.84 -0.79 6.20
CA GLY A 34 1.78 -1.90 6.03
C GLY A 34 2.09 -2.68 7.30
N ALA A 35 1.99 -2.03 8.48
CA ALA A 35 2.24 -2.68 9.76
C ALA A 35 1.30 -3.86 10.03
N LEU A 36 0.03 -3.81 9.60
CA LEU A 36 -0.91 -4.90 9.78
C LEU A 36 -0.59 -6.08 8.85
N PHE A 37 -0.25 -5.80 7.59
CA PHE A 37 0.21 -6.84 6.66
C PHE A 37 1.44 -7.58 7.20
N SER A 38 2.43 -6.83 7.72
CA SER A 38 3.61 -7.43 8.34
C SER A 38 3.25 -8.26 9.56
N ALA A 39 2.41 -7.75 10.45
CA ALA A 39 2.00 -8.46 11.67
C ALA A 39 1.28 -9.79 11.37
N CYS A 40 0.43 -9.83 10.33
CA CYS A 40 -0.23 -11.06 9.91
C CYS A 40 0.78 -12.13 9.44
N CYS A 41 1.76 -11.75 8.60
CA CYS A 41 2.80 -12.67 8.14
C CYS A 41 3.72 -13.12 9.30
N GLU A 42 4.15 -12.19 10.14
CA GLU A 42 5.02 -12.46 11.28
C GLU A 42 4.34 -13.38 12.31
N ALA A 43 3.07 -13.14 12.61
CA ALA A 43 2.32 -14.01 13.52
C ALA A 43 2.22 -15.44 12.98
N GLY A 44 1.94 -15.61 11.69
CA GLY A 44 1.92 -16.93 11.05
C GLY A 44 3.26 -17.65 11.14
N LEU A 45 4.38 -16.94 10.92
CA LEU A 45 5.72 -17.50 11.02
C LEU A 45 6.10 -17.87 12.46
N ILE A 46 5.80 -17.02 13.42
CA ILE A 46 6.09 -17.27 14.84
C ILE A 46 5.34 -18.52 15.32
N LEU A 47 4.05 -18.62 15.00
CA LEU A 47 3.21 -19.77 15.41
C LEU A 47 3.65 -21.10 14.80
N ASN A 48 4.30 -21.07 13.63
CA ASN A 48 4.76 -22.27 12.93
C ASN A 48 6.28 -22.51 13.03
N GLY A 49 7.01 -21.74 13.83
CA GLY A 49 8.45 -21.92 14.00
C GLY A 49 9.24 -21.61 12.73
N GLY A 50 8.85 -20.56 12.00
CA GLY A 50 9.49 -20.16 10.75
C GLY A 50 10.97 -19.85 10.90
N THR A 51 11.77 -20.19 9.89
CA THR A 51 13.20 -19.90 9.81
C THR A 51 13.47 -18.41 9.57
N ASN A 52 14.69 -17.96 9.82
CA ASN A 52 15.09 -16.56 9.54
C ASN A 52 14.95 -16.20 8.05
N GLU A 53 15.19 -17.15 7.14
CA GLU A 53 15.01 -16.93 5.71
C GLU A 53 13.53 -16.74 5.35
N GLU A 54 12.65 -17.60 5.88
CA GLU A 54 11.20 -17.45 5.71
C GLU A 54 10.74 -16.11 6.28
N TYR A 55 11.22 -15.75 7.46
CA TYR A 55 10.90 -14.46 8.09
C TYR A 55 11.26 -13.28 7.17
N HIS A 56 12.47 -13.28 6.61
CA HIS A 56 12.89 -12.24 5.66
C HIS A 56 11.99 -12.19 4.41
N ARG A 57 11.66 -13.35 3.82
CA ARG A 57 10.86 -13.44 2.59
C ARG A 57 9.42 -12.98 2.81
N PHE A 58 8.76 -13.47 3.86
CA PHE A 58 7.36 -13.13 4.13
C PHE A 58 7.19 -11.69 4.62
N THR A 59 8.13 -11.15 5.39
CA THR A 59 8.08 -9.74 5.79
C THR A 59 8.34 -8.81 4.60
N SER A 60 9.22 -9.19 3.67
CA SER A 60 9.44 -8.45 2.42
C SER A 60 8.20 -8.48 1.51
N TYR A 61 7.57 -9.66 1.37
CA TYR A 61 6.27 -9.80 0.71
C TYR A 61 5.23 -8.85 1.32
N ALA A 62 5.03 -8.90 2.65
CA ALA A 62 4.04 -8.11 3.35
C ALA A 62 4.25 -6.59 3.19
N LYS A 63 5.50 -6.13 3.26
CA LYS A 63 5.87 -4.72 3.06
C LYS A 63 5.52 -4.23 1.66
N ASN A 64 5.79 -5.03 0.63
CA ASN A 64 5.52 -4.68 -0.76
C ASN A 64 4.01 -4.68 -1.04
N ILE A 65 3.29 -5.71 -0.58
CA ILE A 65 1.82 -5.78 -0.73
C ILE A 65 1.12 -4.65 0.01
N GLY A 66 1.52 -4.35 1.24
CA GLY A 66 0.90 -3.27 2.02
C GLY A 66 1.09 -1.90 1.38
N LEU A 67 2.25 -1.65 0.74
CA LEU A 67 2.49 -0.40 0.02
C LEU A 67 1.73 -0.35 -1.31
N ALA A 68 1.73 -1.45 -2.08
CA ALA A 68 0.96 -1.55 -3.32
C ALA A 68 -0.54 -1.40 -3.07
N PHE A 69 -1.05 -1.99 -1.99
CA PHE A 69 -2.45 -1.86 -1.58
C PHE A 69 -2.85 -0.39 -1.41
N GLN A 70 -2.02 0.39 -0.72
CA GLN A 70 -2.30 1.81 -0.51
C GLN A 70 -2.22 2.61 -1.82
N MET A 71 -1.25 2.30 -2.70
CA MET A 71 -1.17 2.96 -4.02
C MET A 71 -2.42 2.73 -4.85
N VAL A 72 -2.97 1.51 -4.80
CA VAL A 72 -4.21 1.18 -5.51
C VAL A 72 -5.41 1.87 -4.86
N ASP A 73 -5.48 1.96 -3.53
CA ASP A 73 -6.52 2.75 -2.85
C ASP A 73 -6.50 4.21 -3.31
N ASP A 74 -5.31 4.84 -3.31
CA ASP A 74 -5.14 6.23 -3.76
C ASP A 74 -5.59 6.42 -5.22
N ILE A 75 -5.35 5.43 -6.09
CA ILE A 75 -5.80 5.44 -7.50
C ILE A 75 -7.32 5.36 -7.58
N LEU A 76 -7.93 4.43 -6.83
CA LEU A 76 -9.37 4.22 -6.83
C LEU A 76 -10.12 5.43 -6.31
N ASP A 77 -9.59 6.10 -5.28
CA ASP A 77 -10.16 7.35 -4.75
C ASP A 77 -10.17 8.46 -5.81
N VAL A 78 -9.12 8.58 -6.62
CA VAL A 78 -9.06 9.57 -7.72
C VAL A 78 -10.05 9.21 -8.83
N VAL A 79 -10.03 7.97 -9.32
CA VAL A 79 -10.90 7.52 -10.42
C VAL A 79 -12.37 7.55 -10.01
N GLY A 80 -12.70 7.09 -8.80
CA GLY A 80 -14.06 7.11 -8.27
C GLY A 80 -14.61 8.54 -8.12
N SER A 81 -13.75 9.49 -7.68
CA SER A 81 -14.14 10.90 -7.59
C SER A 81 -14.39 11.53 -8.96
N GLU A 82 -13.63 11.17 -9.99
CA GLU A 82 -13.84 11.65 -11.38
C GLU A 82 -15.17 11.15 -11.96
N GLU A 83 -15.54 9.89 -11.69
CA GLU A 83 -16.84 9.32 -12.11
C GLU A 83 -18.03 9.98 -11.38
N GLU A 84 -17.87 10.31 -10.09
CA GLU A 84 -18.88 11.03 -9.33
C GLU A 84 -18.98 12.51 -9.71
N MET A 85 -17.86 13.18 -10.01
CA MET A 85 -17.83 14.59 -10.45
C MET A 85 -18.45 14.79 -11.83
N GLY A 86 -18.43 13.79 -12.70
CA GLY A 86 -19.22 13.80 -13.94
C GLY A 86 -20.74 13.88 -13.70
N LYS A 87 -21.21 13.64 -12.47
CA LYS A 87 -22.61 13.69 -12.06
C LYS A 87 -22.97 14.82 -11.11
N LYS A 88 -22.01 15.50 -10.48
CA LYS A 88 -22.25 16.59 -9.51
C LYS A 88 -21.12 17.63 -9.55
N THR A 89 -21.43 18.82 -10.05
CA THR A 89 -20.61 20.02 -9.83
C THR A 89 -20.70 20.44 -8.35
N GLN A 90 -19.56 20.57 -7.71
CA GLN A 90 -19.31 21.04 -6.36
C GLN A 90 -19.16 19.92 -5.30
N LYS A 91 -17.93 19.50 -5.11
CA LYS A 91 -17.43 19.15 -3.80
C LYS A 91 -16.08 19.80 -3.59
N ASP A 92 -15.98 20.50 -2.46
CA ASP A 92 -14.75 21.09 -1.94
C ASP A 92 -13.60 20.09 -2.02
N ASP A 93 -12.47 20.57 -2.52
CA ASP A 93 -11.21 19.88 -2.50
C ASP A 93 -11.01 19.14 -1.17
N SER A 94 -10.84 17.86 -1.24
CA SER A 94 -10.16 17.09 -0.21
C SER A 94 -8.68 17.49 -0.23
N ALA A 95 -8.46 18.80 -0.10
CA ALA A 95 -7.19 19.46 -0.14
C ALA A 95 -6.45 19.15 1.16
N GLY A 96 -5.38 18.36 1.08
CA GLY A 96 -4.42 18.25 2.15
C GLY A 96 -3.71 16.93 2.34
N LYS A 97 -4.18 15.81 1.80
CA LYS A 97 -3.47 14.52 1.91
C LYS A 97 -2.56 14.29 0.70
N ALA A 98 -1.25 14.19 0.94
CA ALA A 98 -0.34 13.71 -0.09
C ALA A 98 -0.64 12.23 -0.38
N THR A 99 -0.90 11.91 -1.66
CA THR A 99 -1.16 10.55 -2.14
C THR A 99 -0.14 10.15 -3.20
N PHE A 100 0.04 8.84 -3.41
CA PHE A 100 0.90 8.36 -4.49
C PHE A 100 0.35 8.75 -5.87
N ALA A 101 -0.98 8.81 -6.02
CA ALA A 101 -1.61 9.25 -7.26
C ALA A 101 -1.31 10.73 -7.58
N GLN A 102 -1.22 11.60 -6.56
CA GLN A 102 -0.80 13.00 -6.75
C GLN A 102 0.68 13.14 -7.08
N LEU A 103 1.54 12.36 -6.40
CA LEU A 103 3.00 12.46 -6.58
C LEU A 103 3.50 11.85 -7.89
N LEU A 104 2.92 10.74 -8.33
CA LEU A 104 3.39 9.95 -9.47
C LEU A 104 2.45 10.02 -10.68
N GLY A 105 1.29 10.62 -10.53
CA GLY A 105 0.16 10.45 -11.43
C GLY A 105 -0.45 9.05 -11.31
N VAL A 106 -1.70 8.89 -11.75
CA VAL A 106 -2.45 7.62 -11.69
C VAL A 106 -1.67 6.48 -12.37
N ASP A 107 -1.15 6.71 -13.58
CA ASP A 107 -0.38 5.70 -14.33
C ASP A 107 0.97 5.36 -13.67
N GLY A 108 1.64 6.35 -13.08
CA GLY A 108 2.88 6.15 -12.36
C GLY A 108 2.65 5.31 -11.10
N ALA A 109 1.64 5.63 -10.31
CA ALA A 109 1.24 4.89 -9.12
C ALA A 109 0.85 3.44 -9.47
N ARG A 110 0.11 3.23 -10.58
CA ARG A 110 -0.27 1.89 -11.06
C ARG A 110 0.95 1.05 -11.41
N ARG A 111 1.87 1.57 -12.24
CA ARG A 111 3.11 0.86 -12.59
C ARG A 111 3.94 0.51 -11.36
N GLN A 112 4.00 1.42 -10.39
CA GLN A 112 4.75 1.16 -9.15
C GLN A 112 4.07 0.09 -8.28
N ALA A 113 2.74 0.07 -8.18
CA ALA A 113 1.99 -0.96 -7.48
C ALA A 113 2.19 -2.34 -8.13
N GLU A 114 2.11 -2.42 -9.46
CA GLU A 114 2.37 -3.65 -10.23
C GLU A 114 3.79 -4.17 -10.00
N PHE A 115 4.79 -3.28 -10.03
CA PHE A 115 6.18 -3.63 -9.73
C PHE A 115 6.36 -4.21 -8.33
N LEU A 116 5.76 -3.57 -7.31
CA LEU A 116 5.82 -4.04 -5.93
C LEU A 116 5.13 -5.40 -5.76
N CYS A 117 3.98 -5.62 -6.40
CA CYS A 117 3.29 -6.90 -6.37
C CYS A 117 4.08 -8.00 -7.10
N GLY A 118 4.77 -7.67 -8.19
CA GLY A 118 5.71 -8.56 -8.85
C GLY A 118 6.87 -8.99 -7.94
N GLN A 119 7.51 -8.02 -7.30
CA GLN A 119 8.56 -8.30 -6.30
C GLN A 119 8.04 -9.14 -5.12
N ALA A 120 6.83 -8.85 -4.63
CA ALA A 120 6.22 -9.64 -3.57
C ALA A 120 6.05 -11.10 -3.99
N ALA A 121 5.54 -11.36 -5.19
CA ALA A 121 5.40 -12.71 -5.72
C ALA A 121 6.75 -13.43 -5.86
N ASP A 122 7.82 -12.71 -6.24
CA ASP A 122 9.17 -13.26 -6.37
C ASP A 122 9.77 -13.71 -5.02
N TYR A 123 9.52 -12.98 -3.94
CA TYR A 123 9.92 -13.43 -2.60
C TYR A 123 9.33 -14.79 -2.21
N LEU A 124 8.16 -15.13 -2.75
CA LEU A 124 7.46 -16.37 -2.47
C LEU A 124 7.79 -17.52 -3.43
N ARG A 125 8.61 -17.30 -4.45
CA ARG A 125 9.01 -18.35 -5.43
C ARG A 125 9.52 -19.64 -4.80
N PRO A 126 10.42 -19.61 -3.78
CA PRO A 126 10.97 -20.84 -3.21
C PRO A 126 9.93 -21.75 -2.55
N PHE A 127 8.75 -21.23 -2.21
CA PHE A 127 7.69 -22.00 -1.55
C PHE A 127 6.76 -22.76 -2.52
N GLY A 128 6.96 -22.62 -3.84
CA GLY A 128 6.22 -23.34 -4.86
C GLY A 128 4.70 -23.20 -4.68
N GLU A 129 3.96 -24.29 -4.84
CA GLU A 129 2.50 -24.28 -4.74
C GLU A 129 1.95 -23.96 -3.35
N LYS A 130 2.74 -24.15 -2.27
CA LYS A 130 2.32 -23.79 -0.91
C LYS A 130 2.03 -22.30 -0.76
N ALA A 131 2.69 -21.44 -1.54
CA ALA A 131 2.47 -20.00 -1.53
C ALA A 131 1.54 -19.52 -2.67
N HIS A 132 0.84 -20.43 -3.35
CA HIS A 132 -0.01 -20.08 -4.50
C HIS A 132 -1.05 -19.01 -4.14
N MET A 133 -1.79 -19.19 -3.05
CA MET A 133 -2.82 -18.23 -2.61
C MET A 133 -2.26 -16.84 -2.32
N MET A 134 -1.07 -16.74 -1.73
CA MET A 134 -0.42 -15.46 -1.47
C MET A 134 0.03 -14.77 -2.77
N ARG A 135 0.49 -15.54 -3.76
CA ARG A 135 0.79 -14.99 -5.10
C ARG A 135 -0.48 -14.53 -5.83
N LEU A 136 -1.59 -15.24 -5.67
CA LEU A 136 -2.89 -14.79 -6.18
C LEU A 136 -3.35 -13.50 -5.49
N LEU A 137 -3.17 -13.38 -4.18
CA LEU A 137 -3.48 -12.15 -3.44
C LEU A 137 -2.68 -10.96 -3.99
N ALA A 138 -1.38 -11.15 -4.29
CA ALA A 138 -0.56 -10.11 -4.89
C ALA A 138 -1.11 -9.62 -6.24
N LYS A 139 -1.58 -10.55 -7.09
CA LYS A 139 -2.24 -10.22 -8.36
C LYS A 139 -3.59 -9.52 -8.15
N PHE A 140 -4.36 -9.98 -7.18
CA PHE A 140 -5.66 -9.39 -6.86
C PHE A 140 -5.54 -7.93 -6.41
N VAL A 141 -4.52 -7.59 -5.62
CA VAL A 141 -4.32 -6.22 -5.13
C VAL A 141 -4.27 -5.20 -6.28
N VAL A 142 -3.57 -5.51 -7.37
CA VAL A 142 -3.46 -4.60 -8.53
C VAL A 142 -4.62 -4.72 -9.53
N ALA A 143 -5.35 -5.84 -9.50
CA ALA A 143 -6.46 -6.09 -10.40
C ALA A 143 -7.81 -5.59 -9.87
N ARG A 144 -7.91 -5.25 -8.57
CA ARG A 144 -9.16 -4.80 -7.97
C ARG A 144 -9.61 -3.47 -8.60
N SER A 145 -10.87 -3.44 -8.93
CA SER A 145 -11.67 -2.25 -9.24
C SER A 145 -12.74 -2.15 -8.15
N ASN A 146 -13.22 -0.97 -7.86
CA ASN A 146 -14.30 -0.80 -6.87
C ASN A 146 -15.47 -1.75 -7.10
#